data_939ec4c3f736e3709ec7ee6f5ba419d1
#
_entry.id   939ec4c3f736e3709ec7ee6f5ba419d1
#
_cell.length_a   1.000
_cell.length_b   1.000
_cell.length_c   1.000
_cell.angle_alpha   90.00
_cell.angle_beta   90.00
_cell.angle_gamma   90.00
#
_symmetry.space_group_name_H-M   'P 1'
#
loop_
_entity.id
_entity.type
_entity.pdbx_description
1 polymer ?
#
loop_
_entity_poly.entity_id
_entity_poly.type
_entity_poly.pdbx_seq_one_letter_code
_entity_poly.pdbx_strand_id
1 'polypeptide(L)'
;ITPSGTSSSTQIVNMERSVSITHNYRLIPMNAGKFKIGPARVRANKKVYSTQPINIVVKKAMSPSQSGNRPVFLETIVSKKEAFVGEQLIYSFKLYYRVEAKNFDLNMPFGANYFQKEELGKAKSYQSVLNGIRYHVQEVSVALFPIKPGKAEIPAATLELDIYHRTQNRVNRPGIFDQFFNDPFFSQTTRAEHKVLRSKPLAVNILPLPDKGKPEGFINTIGEFSINGNIGKNDLEVGDTTTLTITVSGKGNVRRVSFLKPDLKELFKIYPDQPKYNQTVSGNQITGEKFFKYALVPLKSGT
;
A
#
# COMPACT_ATOMS: atom_id res chain seq x y z
N ILE A 1 5.31 -15.28 -18.09
CA ILE A 1 4.80 -15.69 -16.75
C ILE A 1 5.80 -16.69 -16.20
N THR A 2 6.35 -16.41 -15.03
CA THR A 2 7.33 -17.29 -14.36
C THR A 2 6.82 -17.67 -12.97
N PRO A 3 6.85 -18.95 -12.57
CA PRO A 3 6.55 -19.32 -11.19
C PRO A 3 7.49 -18.61 -10.22
N SER A 4 6.96 -18.09 -9.11
CA SER A 4 7.76 -17.39 -8.11
C SER A 4 7.67 -18.00 -6.71
N GLY A 5 7.03 -19.16 -6.59
CA GLY A 5 6.97 -19.94 -5.37
C GLY A 5 5.60 -20.54 -5.09
N THR A 6 5.59 -21.53 -4.23
CA THR A 6 4.36 -22.14 -3.70
C THR A 6 4.44 -22.10 -2.19
N SER A 7 3.36 -21.70 -1.53
CA SER A 7 3.21 -21.77 -0.07
C SER A 7 2.02 -22.61 0.30
N SER A 8 2.10 -23.34 1.41
CA SER A 8 0.99 -24.06 1.99
C SER A 8 0.72 -23.57 3.41
N SER A 9 -0.54 -23.43 3.75
CA SER A 9 -0.98 -23.08 5.10
C SER A 9 -2.01 -24.12 5.55
N THR A 10 -1.86 -24.57 6.79
CA THR A 10 -2.83 -25.46 7.44
C THR A 10 -3.45 -24.73 8.61
N GLN A 11 -4.75 -24.66 8.65
CA GLN A 11 -5.52 -24.07 9.74
C GLN A 11 -6.43 -25.14 10.35
N ILE A 12 -6.47 -25.20 11.67
CA ILE A 12 -7.37 -26.09 12.42
C ILE A 12 -8.28 -25.19 13.26
N VAL A 13 -9.57 -25.24 12.99
CA VAL A 13 -10.59 -24.48 13.73
C VAL A 13 -11.69 -25.47 14.10
N ASN A 14 -12.03 -25.57 15.38
CA ASN A 14 -13.07 -26.48 15.90
C ASN A 14 -12.91 -27.95 15.43
N MET A 15 -11.67 -28.48 15.45
CA MET A 15 -11.27 -29.81 14.97
C MET A 15 -11.42 -30.02 13.43
N GLU A 16 -11.84 -29.03 12.67
CA GLU A 16 -11.80 -29.08 11.22
C GLU A 16 -10.46 -28.57 10.69
N ARG A 17 -9.82 -29.41 9.88
CA ARG A 17 -8.54 -29.09 9.24
C ARG A 17 -8.78 -28.56 7.83
N SER A 18 -8.40 -27.33 7.58
CA SER A 18 -8.33 -26.75 6.23
C SER A 18 -6.87 -26.60 5.77
N VAL A 19 -6.62 -26.90 4.50
CA VAL A 19 -5.31 -26.74 3.87
C VAL A 19 -5.48 -25.81 2.69
N SER A 20 -4.68 -24.74 2.66
CA SER A 20 -4.62 -23.81 1.54
C SER A 20 -3.25 -23.91 0.85
N ILE A 21 -3.27 -24.05 -0.47
CA ILE A 21 -2.06 -24.04 -1.31
C ILE A 21 -2.13 -22.80 -2.20
N THR A 22 -1.11 -21.93 -2.10
CA THR A 22 -1.01 -20.72 -2.91
C THR A 22 0.16 -20.84 -3.88
N HIS A 23 -0.13 -20.74 -5.17
CA HIS A 23 0.88 -20.68 -6.23
C HIS A 23 1.10 -19.23 -6.63
N ASN A 24 2.33 -18.73 -6.49
CA ASN A 24 2.70 -17.38 -6.86
C ASN A 24 3.37 -17.37 -8.24
N TYR A 25 2.94 -16.43 -9.08
CA TYR A 25 3.50 -16.23 -10.41
C TYR A 25 3.95 -14.78 -10.57
N ARG A 26 5.08 -14.59 -11.21
CA ARG A 26 5.57 -13.26 -11.60
C ARG A 26 5.22 -13.02 -13.07
N LEU A 27 4.54 -11.90 -13.33
CA LEU A 27 4.25 -11.43 -14.69
C LEU A 27 5.15 -10.24 -14.99
N ILE A 28 5.91 -10.33 -16.07
CA ILE A 28 6.76 -9.24 -16.57
C ILE A 28 6.17 -8.85 -17.94
N PRO A 29 5.46 -7.71 -18.04
CA PRO A 29 4.96 -7.24 -19.32
C PRO A 29 6.12 -6.72 -20.17
N MET A 30 6.18 -7.13 -21.44
CA MET A 30 7.18 -6.67 -22.40
C MET A 30 6.72 -5.45 -23.20
N ASN A 31 5.41 -5.30 -23.37
CA ASN A 31 4.80 -4.23 -24.15
C ASN A 31 3.63 -3.60 -23.40
N ALA A 32 3.36 -2.33 -23.66
CA ALA A 32 2.14 -1.67 -23.20
C ALA A 32 0.93 -2.20 -23.98
N GLY A 33 -0.22 -2.31 -23.31
CA GLY A 33 -1.45 -2.79 -23.94
C GLY A 33 -2.45 -3.34 -22.92
N LYS A 34 -3.55 -3.85 -23.46
CA LYS A 34 -4.55 -4.57 -22.67
C LYS A 34 -4.30 -6.08 -22.85
N PHE A 35 -4.10 -6.78 -21.76
CA PHE A 35 -3.86 -8.22 -21.75
C PHE A 35 -4.93 -8.92 -20.93
N LYS A 36 -5.29 -10.12 -21.34
CA LYS A 36 -6.21 -10.99 -20.62
C LYS A 36 -5.47 -12.24 -20.17
N ILE A 37 -5.39 -12.45 -18.86
CA ILE A 37 -4.94 -13.72 -18.30
C ILE A 37 -6.14 -14.65 -18.31
N GLY A 38 -5.99 -15.81 -18.96
CA GLY A 38 -7.02 -16.84 -18.97
C GLY A 38 -7.33 -17.39 -17.58
N PRO A 39 -8.44 -18.08 -17.42
CA PRO A 39 -8.81 -18.69 -16.15
C PRO A 39 -7.81 -19.76 -15.71
N ALA A 40 -7.41 -19.73 -14.45
CA ALA A 40 -6.70 -20.84 -13.83
C ALA A 40 -7.66 -21.99 -13.57
N ARG A 41 -7.22 -23.24 -13.83
CA ARG A 41 -8.02 -24.43 -13.61
C ARG A 41 -7.35 -25.32 -12.59
N VAL A 42 -8.10 -25.77 -11.61
CA VAL A 42 -7.67 -26.71 -10.57
C VAL A 42 -8.57 -27.93 -10.59
N ARG A 43 -7.99 -29.11 -10.60
CA ARG A 43 -8.73 -30.37 -10.46
C ARG A 43 -8.59 -30.86 -9.02
N ALA A 44 -9.69 -30.96 -8.30
CA ALA A 44 -9.77 -31.53 -6.97
C ALA A 44 -10.97 -32.50 -6.89
N ASN A 45 -10.79 -33.66 -6.30
CA ASN A 45 -11.84 -34.68 -6.11
C ASN A 45 -12.63 -35.00 -7.40
N LYS A 46 -11.93 -35.20 -8.52
CA LYS A 46 -12.48 -35.45 -9.87
C LYS A 46 -13.29 -34.29 -10.45
N LYS A 47 -13.41 -33.15 -9.76
CA LYS A 47 -14.07 -31.94 -10.26
C LYS A 47 -13.03 -30.91 -10.70
N VAL A 48 -13.37 -30.14 -11.73
CA VAL A 48 -12.52 -29.05 -12.23
C VAL A 48 -13.14 -27.72 -11.78
N TYR A 49 -12.35 -26.94 -11.12
CA TYR A 49 -12.67 -25.57 -10.70
C TYR A 49 -11.92 -24.60 -11.60
N SER A 50 -12.56 -23.51 -11.97
CA SER A 50 -11.98 -22.49 -12.84
C SER A 50 -12.20 -21.11 -12.26
N THR A 51 -11.16 -20.28 -12.31
CA THR A 51 -11.28 -18.85 -11.92
C THR A 51 -11.87 -18.04 -13.07
N GLN A 52 -12.30 -16.82 -12.76
CA GLN A 52 -12.59 -15.83 -13.79
C GLN A 52 -11.28 -15.35 -14.45
N PRO A 53 -11.31 -14.96 -15.73
CA PRO A 53 -10.17 -14.35 -16.38
C PRO A 53 -9.87 -12.98 -15.79
N ILE A 54 -8.59 -12.58 -15.78
CA ILE A 54 -8.14 -11.30 -15.24
C ILE A 54 -7.71 -10.41 -16.39
N ASN A 55 -8.29 -9.20 -16.48
CA ASN A 55 -7.85 -8.20 -17.44
C ASN A 55 -6.76 -7.33 -16.82
N ILE A 56 -5.65 -7.17 -17.53
CA ILE A 56 -4.53 -6.35 -17.13
C ILE A 56 -4.33 -5.24 -18.16
N VAL A 57 -4.19 -4.01 -17.69
CA VAL A 57 -3.80 -2.87 -18.53
C VAL A 57 -2.36 -2.53 -18.21
N VAL A 58 -1.48 -2.78 -19.16
CA VAL A 58 -0.10 -2.34 -19.10
C VAL A 58 -0.01 -0.97 -19.75
N LYS A 59 0.19 0.06 -18.97
CA LYS A 59 0.40 1.40 -19.47
C LYS A 59 1.82 1.51 -20.02
N LYS A 60 2.00 2.29 -21.11
CA LYS A 60 3.33 2.66 -21.56
C LYS A 60 4.04 3.31 -20.39
N ALA A 61 5.23 2.80 -20.04
CA ALA A 61 6.04 3.48 -19.03
C ALA A 61 6.15 4.94 -19.48
N MET A 62 5.72 5.87 -18.65
CA MET A 62 6.02 7.27 -18.90
C MET A 62 7.54 7.33 -18.99
N SER A 63 8.05 7.65 -20.18
CA SER A 63 9.49 7.79 -20.38
C SER A 63 9.98 8.72 -19.30
N PRO A 64 10.89 8.31 -18.42
CA PRO A 64 11.60 9.25 -17.61
C PRO A 64 12.29 10.14 -18.64
N SER A 65 11.81 11.34 -18.83
CA SER A 65 12.47 12.32 -19.66
C SER A 65 13.90 12.45 -19.13
N GLN A 66 14.88 11.89 -19.85
CA GLN A 66 16.31 11.85 -19.53
C GLN A 66 16.85 10.65 -18.71
N SER A 67 16.22 9.49 -18.68
CA SER A 67 16.90 8.28 -18.18
C SER A 67 17.85 7.68 -19.24
N GLY A 68 18.75 8.49 -19.79
CA GLY A 68 19.88 7.93 -20.53
C GLY A 68 20.64 7.01 -19.57
N ASN A 69 20.81 5.75 -19.93
CA ASN A 69 21.73 4.71 -19.37
C ASN A 69 22.27 4.95 -17.92
N ARG A 70 21.45 5.53 -17.01
CA ARG A 70 21.86 5.85 -15.65
C ARG A 70 21.93 4.57 -14.82
N PRO A 71 23.03 4.32 -14.08
CA PRO A 71 23.15 3.14 -13.25
C PRO A 71 22.20 3.15 -12.04
N VAL A 72 21.81 4.33 -11.57
CA VAL A 72 20.87 4.54 -10.46
C VAL A 72 20.08 5.82 -10.67
N PHE A 73 18.78 5.78 -10.39
CA PHE A 73 17.88 6.95 -10.39
C PHE A 73 16.65 6.67 -9.54
N LEU A 74 15.93 7.72 -9.19
CA LEU A 74 14.68 7.61 -8.46
C LEU A 74 13.52 8.28 -9.20
N GLU A 75 12.32 7.82 -8.90
CA GLU A 75 11.07 8.35 -9.42
C GLU A 75 10.05 8.46 -8.27
N THR A 76 9.30 9.55 -8.25
CA THR A 76 8.14 9.70 -7.36
C THR A 76 6.89 9.90 -8.18
N ILE A 77 5.80 9.26 -7.76
CA ILE A 77 4.53 9.25 -8.47
C ILE A 77 3.41 9.44 -7.45
N VAL A 78 2.42 10.25 -7.82
CA VAL A 78 1.12 10.30 -7.14
C VAL A 78 0.05 9.70 -8.05
N SER A 79 -0.87 8.92 -7.47
CA SER A 79 -1.88 8.18 -8.24
C SER A 79 -2.83 9.08 -9.03
N LYS A 80 -3.09 10.29 -8.53
CA LYS A 80 -3.96 11.29 -9.15
C LYS A 80 -3.38 12.68 -8.95
N LYS A 81 -3.54 13.55 -9.93
CA LYS A 81 -3.16 14.98 -9.84
C LYS A 81 -4.28 15.85 -9.27
N GLU A 82 -5.47 15.28 -9.13
CA GLU A 82 -6.66 15.92 -8.57
C GLU A 82 -7.37 14.94 -7.64
N ALA A 83 -7.84 15.41 -6.49
CA ALA A 83 -8.55 14.62 -5.51
C ALA A 83 -9.41 15.50 -4.61
N PHE A 84 -10.47 14.96 -4.04
CA PHE A 84 -11.27 15.63 -3.01
C PHE A 84 -10.60 15.58 -1.64
N VAL A 85 -10.96 16.53 -0.78
CA VAL A 85 -10.61 16.46 0.65
C VAL A 85 -11.06 15.13 1.24
N GLY A 86 -10.16 14.38 1.89
CA GLY A 86 -10.43 13.07 2.47
C GLY A 86 -10.29 11.88 1.51
N GLU A 87 -10.14 12.10 0.20
CA GLU A 87 -9.95 11.02 -0.79
C GLU A 87 -8.55 10.43 -0.69
N GLN A 88 -8.43 9.10 -0.81
CA GLN A 88 -7.13 8.43 -0.79
C GLN A 88 -6.34 8.67 -2.08
N LEU A 89 -5.12 9.17 -1.92
CA LEU A 89 -4.08 9.21 -2.93
C LEU A 89 -2.97 8.23 -2.57
N ILE A 90 -2.34 7.62 -3.56
CA ILE A 90 -1.13 6.82 -3.37
C ILE A 90 0.07 7.64 -3.79
N TYR A 91 1.00 7.85 -2.88
CA TYR A 91 2.30 8.42 -3.15
C TYR A 91 3.34 7.33 -3.11
N SER A 92 4.00 7.07 -4.24
CA SER A 92 5.00 6.03 -4.40
C SER A 92 6.35 6.62 -4.72
N PHE A 93 7.36 6.13 -4.03
CA PHE A 93 8.77 6.33 -4.29
C PHE A 93 9.34 5.06 -4.89
N LYS A 94 10.09 5.16 -6.00
CA LYS A 94 10.75 4.04 -6.66
C LYS A 94 12.22 4.36 -6.89
N LEU A 95 13.08 3.53 -6.34
CA LEU A 95 14.50 3.54 -6.63
C LEU A 95 14.80 2.46 -7.67
N TYR A 96 15.43 2.86 -8.76
CA TYR A 96 15.93 1.98 -9.81
C TYR A 96 17.45 1.92 -9.76
N TYR A 97 18.01 0.73 -9.64
CA TYR A 97 19.47 0.55 -9.64
C TYR A 97 19.88 -0.75 -10.33
N ARG A 98 21.06 -0.74 -10.97
CA ARG A 98 21.66 -1.89 -11.64
C ARG A 98 23.13 -2.08 -11.27
N VAL A 99 23.56 -1.40 -10.24
CA VAL A 99 24.91 -1.46 -9.65
C VAL A 99 24.78 -1.89 -8.21
N GLU A 100 25.85 -2.34 -7.60
CA GLU A 100 25.84 -2.62 -6.17
C GLU A 100 25.68 -1.31 -5.41
N ALA A 101 24.63 -1.24 -4.58
CA ALA A 101 24.27 -0.06 -3.81
C ALA A 101 23.87 -0.47 -2.38
N LYS A 102 24.32 0.31 -1.40
CA LYS A 102 24.08 0.08 0.05
C LYS A 102 23.84 1.39 0.77
N ASN A 103 23.56 1.31 2.08
CA ASN A 103 23.44 2.46 2.98
C ASN A 103 22.37 3.44 2.49
N PHE A 104 21.17 2.92 2.20
CA PHE A 104 20.05 3.74 1.74
C PHE A 104 19.47 4.55 2.89
N ASP A 105 19.49 5.87 2.78
CA ASP A 105 18.78 6.81 3.66
C ASP A 105 17.76 7.60 2.86
N LEU A 106 16.47 7.28 3.07
CA LEU A 106 15.35 7.86 2.34
C LEU A 106 14.62 8.89 3.19
N ASN A 107 14.66 10.15 2.75
CA ASN A 107 13.76 11.19 3.22
C ASN A 107 12.64 11.41 2.21
N MET A 108 11.42 11.06 2.59
CA MET A 108 10.22 11.09 1.75
C MET A 108 9.17 12.02 2.36
N PRO A 109 9.32 13.36 2.17
CA PRO A 109 8.34 14.32 2.65
C PRO A 109 7.01 14.18 1.90
N PHE A 110 5.91 14.49 2.55
CA PHE A 110 4.57 14.28 2.00
C PHE A 110 3.67 15.53 2.03
N GLY A 111 4.20 16.68 2.44
CA GLY A 111 3.42 17.91 2.51
C GLY A 111 2.39 17.91 3.65
N ALA A 112 2.84 17.72 4.90
CA ALA A 112 2.01 17.57 6.09
C ALA A 112 0.96 18.68 6.31
N ASN A 113 1.17 19.86 5.74
CA ASN A 113 0.21 20.98 5.81
C ASN A 113 -1.07 20.74 4.99
N TYR A 114 -1.03 19.79 4.03
CA TYR A 114 -2.13 19.46 3.14
C TYR A 114 -2.58 18.00 3.24
N PHE A 115 -1.71 17.11 3.73
CA PHE A 115 -1.97 15.68 3.72
C PHE A 115 -1.75 15.06 5.10
N GLN A 116 -2.59 14.11 5.43
CA GLN A 116 -2.33 13.10 6.46
C GLN A 116 -1.79 11.85 5.77
N LYS A 117 -0.75 11.25 6.34
CA LYS A 117 -0.08 10.06 5.81
C LYS A 117 -0.50 8.80 6.59
N GLU A 118 -0.72 7.71 5.86
CA GLU A 118 -0.88 6.35 6.41
C GLU A 118 0.04 5.39 5.67
N GLU A 119 0.67 4.48 6.39
CA GLU A 119 1.59 3.50 5.82
C GLU A 119 0.84 2.41 5.03
N LEU A 120 1.37 2.01 3.87
CA LEU A 120 0.82 0.94 3.03
C LEU A 120 1.64 -0.36 3.12
N GLY A 121 2.24 -0.62 4.26
CA GLY A 121 3.02 -1.82 4.52
C GLY A 121 4.50 -1.68 4.18
N LYS A 122 5.17 -2.82 4.00
CA LYS A 122 6.62 -2.88 3.78
C LYS A 122 7.01 -2.48 2.35
N ALA A 123 8.24 -2.01 2.20
CA ALA A 123 8.85 -1.77 0.90
C ALA A 123 8.80 -3.04 0.03
N LYS A 124 8.51 -2.86 -1.26
CA LYS A 124 8.49 -3.93 -2.26
C LYS A 124 9.82 -3.93 -3.02
N SER A 125 10.38 -5.11 -3.27
CA SER A 125 11.57 -5.29 -4.07
C SER A 125 11.25 -6.19 -5.26
N TYR A 126 11.58 -5.74 -6.48
CA TYR A 126 11.33 -6.49 -7.70
C TYR A 126 12.31 -6.07 -8.82
N GLN A 127 12.27 -6.76 -9.95
CA GLN A 127 13.04 -6.39 -11.14
C GLN A 127 12.11 -5.78 -12.20
N SER A 128 12.61 -4.78 -12.92
CA SER A 128 11.91 -4.14 -14.03
C SER A 128 12.86 -3.93 -15.20
N VAL A 129 12.33 -3.95 -16.42
CA VAL A 129 13.08 -3.65 -17.63
C VAL A 129 12.59 -2.31 -18.19
N LEU A 130 13.50 -1.34 -18.27
CA LEU A 130 13.24 -0.01 -18.82
C LEU A 130 14.16 0.21 -20.03
N ASN A 131 13.58 0.46 -21.20
CA ASN A 131 14.32 0.66 -22.44
C ASN A 131 15.36 -0.47 -22.74
N GLY A 132 14.96 -1.73 -22.47
CA GLY A 132 15.82 -2.90 -22.66
C GLY A 132 16.84 -3.12 -21.53
N ILE A 133 16.95 -2.24 -20.56
CA ILE A 133 17.87 -2.32 -19.43
C ILE A 133 17.15 -2.86 -18.20
N ARG A 134 17.72 -3.86 -17.55
CA ARG A 134 17.20 -4.46 -16.31
C ARG A 134 17.66 -3.67 -15.10
N TYR A 135 16.70 -3.35 -14.21
CA TYR A 135 16.93 -2.68 -12.95
C TYR A 135 16.36 -3.50 -11.79
N HIS A 136 17.02 -3.45 -10.67
CA HIS A 136 16.38 -3.74 -9.37
C HIS A 136 15.57 -2.51 -8.96
N VAL A 137 14.36 -2.75 -8.47
CA VAL A 137 13.45 -1.68 -8.04
C VAL A 137 13.11 -1.89 -6.58
N GLN A 138 13.31 -0.83 -5.79
CA GLN A 138 12.78 -0.73 -4.44
C GLN A 138 11.64 0.29 -4.46
N GLU A 139 10.45 -0.12 -4.04
CA GLU A 139 9.25 0.72 -4.04
C GLU A 139 8.71 0.87 -2.62
N VAL A 140 8.57 2.12 -2.18
CA VAL A 140 7.87 2.49 -0.95
C VAL A 140 6.63 3.28 -1.33
N SER A 141 5.48 2.88 -0.81
CA SER A 141 4.21 3.58 -1.05
C SER A 141 3.54 3.94 0.25
N VAL A 142 2.91 5.11 0.27
CA VAL A 142 2.08 5.58 1.38
C VAL A 142 0.75 6.09 0.85
N ALA A 143 -0.29 5.99 1.65
CA ALA A 143 -1.55 6.65 1.38
C ALA A 143 -1.49 8.08 1.93
N LEU A 144 -1.93 9.03 1.11
CA LEU A 144 -2.10 10.43 1.48
C LEU A 144 -3.59 10.78 1.44
N PHE A 145 -4.06 11.44 2.49
CA PHE A 145 -5.43 11.92 2.59
C PHE A 145 -5.39 13.44 2.68
N PRO A 146 -5.88 14.17 1.66
CA PRO A 146 -5.98 15.62 1.72
C PRO A 146 -6.86 16.07 2.89
N ILE A 147 -6.42 17.11 3.62
CA ILE A 147 -7.11 17.64 4.81
C ILE A 147 -7.79 18.99 4.59
N LYS A 148 -7.43 19.69 3.52
CA LYS A 148 -8.02 20.98 3.12
C LYS A 148 -7.92 21.18 1.60
N PRO A 149 -8.82 21.94 0.99
CA PRO A 149 -8.78 22.22 -0.43
C PRO A 149 -7.64 23.18 -0.79
N GLY A 150 -7.26 23.19 -2.06
CA GLY A 150 -6.27 24.09 -2.65
C GLY A 150 -5.19 23.37 -3.46
N LYS A 151 -4.27 24.14 -4.02
CA LYS A 151 -3.11 23.61 -4.71
C LYS A 151 -2.06 23.16 -3.68
N ALA A 152 -1.85 21.88 -3.59
CA ALA A 152 -0.88 21.27 -2.68
C ALA A 152 0.37 20.82 -3.44
N GLU A 153 1.51 20.91 -2.78
CA GLU A 153 2.77 20.36 -3.28
C GLU A 153 3.26 19.27 -2.34
N ILE A 154 3.60 18.13 -2.91
CA ILE A 154 4.39 17.09 -2.25
C ILE A 154 5.84 17.41 -2.55
N PRO A 155 6.66 17.77 -1.55
CA PRO A 155 8.03 18.17 -1.78
C PRO A 155 8.89 17.05 -2.37
N ALA A 156 10.02 17.42 -2.95
CA ALA A 156 10.96 16.45 -3.52
C ALA A 156 11.46 15.47 -2.46
N ALA A 157 11.43 14.17 -2.76
CA ALA A 157 12.11 13.17 -1.95
C ALA A 157 13.62 13.19 -2.21
N THR A 158 14.42 12.88 -1.20
CA THR A 158 15.87 12.72 -1.29
C THR A 158 16.26 11.33 -0.83
N LEU A 159 17.22 10.74 -1.52
CA LEU A 159 17.81 9.44 -1.17
C LEU A 159 19.32 9.57 -1.19
N GLU A 160 19.95 9.26 -0.08
CA GLU A 160 21.38 9.09 0.04
C GLU A 160 21.73 7.61 -0.04
N LEU A 161 22.80 7.28 -0.75
CA LEU A 161 23.26 5.90 -0.93
C LEU A 161 24.73 5.85 -1.31
N ASP A 162 25.35 4.70 -1.08
CA ASP A 162 26.71 4.41 -1.53
C ASP A 162 26.67 3.44 -2.70
N ILE A 163 27.32 3.81 -3.81
CA ILE A 163 27.48 2.96 -5.00
C ILE A 163 28.87 2.37 -4.97
N TYR A 164 28.94 1.06 -5.17
CA TYR A 164 30.20 0.32 -5.21
C TYR A 164 30.59 0.01 -6.64
N HIS A 165 31.74 0.55 -7.06
CA HIS A 165 32.32 0.25 -8.36
C HIS A 165 33.37 -0.85 -8.19
N ARG A 166 33.19 -1.98 -8.90
CA ARG A 166 34.27 -2.97 -9.03
C ARG A 166 35.30 -2.43 -10.01
N THR A 167 36.40 -1.93 -9.51
CA THR A 167 37.56 -1.57 -10.34
C THR A 167 38.29 -2.85 -10.71
N GLN A 168 38.16 -3.30 -11.96
CA GLN A 168 39.11 -4.24 -12.53
C GLN A 168 40.37 -3.42 -12.85
N ASN A 169 41.34 -3.42 -11.96
CA ASN A 169 42.68 -2.95 -12.29
C ASN A 169 43.28 -3.95 -13.26
N ARG A 170 43.08 -3.72 -14.57
CA ARG A 170 43.97 -4.28 -15.59
C ARG A 170 45.28 -3.49 -15.52
N VAL A 171 46.16 -3.87 -14.62
CA VAL A 171 47.56 -3.45 -14.69
C VAL A 171 48.20 -4.30 -15.75
N ASN A 172 48.09 -3.84 -17.01
CA ASN A 172 48.84 -4.40 -18.13
C ASN A 172 50.26 -3.81 -18.13
N ARG A 173 51.11 -4.25 -17.20
CA ARG A 173 52.57 -4.05 -17.27
C ARG A 173 53.22 -5.36 -16.83
N PRO A 174 53.91 -6.07 -17.75
CA PRO A 174 54.72 -7.20 -17.37
C PRO A 174 55.99 -6.69 -16.67
N GLY A 175 56.02 -6.75 -15.36
CA GLY A 175 57.18 -6.45 -14.54
C GLY A 175 57.53 -7.63 -13.67
N ILE A 176 58.82 -7.89 -13.49
CA ILE A 176 59.43 -9.05 -12.82
C ILE A 176 59.07 -9.13 -11.30
N PHE A 177 58.32 -8.14 -10.78
CA PHE A 177 57.85 -8.07 -9.39
C PHE A 177 56.40 -8.50 -9.19
N ASP A 178 55.71 -8.97 -10.27
CA ASP A 178 54.27 -9.26 -10.24
C ASP A 178 53.90 -10.50 -9.39
N GLN A 179 54.90 -11.31 -9.03
CA GLN A 179 54.70 -12.56 -8.33
C GLN A 179 54.49 -12.37 -6.78
N PHE A 180 54.87 -11.20 -6.24
CA PHE A 180 54.72 -10.89 -4.81
C PHE A 180 53.46 -10.11 -4.46
N PHE A 181 52.76 -9.52 -5.45
CA PHE A 181 51.53 -8.73 -5.19
C PHE A 181 50.25 -9.34 -5.74
N ASN A 182 50.32 -10.60 -6.17
CA ASN A 182 49.17 -11.35 -6.70
C ASN A 182 48.41 -12.07 -5.58
N ASP A 183 48.35 -11.45 -4.39
CA ASP A 183 47.49 -11.90 -3.32
C ASP A 183 46.04 -11.50 -3.65
N PRO A 184 45.08 -12.46 -3.79
CA PRO A 184 43.69 -12.19 -4.05
C PRO A 184 43.05 -11.26 -3.03
N PHE A 185 43.68 -11.06 -1.88
CA PHE A 185 43.20 -10.20 -0.79
C PHE A 185 43.43 -8.70 -1.03
N PHE A 186 44.43 -8.31 -1.88
CA PHE A 186 44.74 -6.91 -2.18
C PHE A 186 44.22 -6.40 -3.53
N SER A 187 43.63 -7.27 -4.36
CA SER A 187 43.27 -6.92 -5.75
C SER A 187 41.82 -6.42 -5.93
N GLN A 188 41.01 -6.32 -4.87
CA GLN A 188 39.64 -5.78 -4.96
C GLN A 188 39.48 -4.49 -4.17
N THR A 189 40.02 -3.41 -4.69
CA THR A 189 39.67 -2.06 -4.19
C THR A 189 38.26 -1.72 -4.69
N THR A 190 37.27 -1.98 -3.85
CA THR A 190 35.90 -1.51 -4.06
C THR A 190 35.86 -0.03 -3.66
N ARG A 191 35.76 0.85 -4.64
CA ARG A 191 35.59 2.27 -4.37
C ARG A 191 34.10 2.55 -4.13
N ALA A 192 33.75 2.98 -2.92
CA ALA A 192 32.44 3.50 -2.62
C ALA A 192 32.31 4.96 -3.09
N GLU A 193 31.30 5.27 -3.85
CA GLU A 193 30.90 6.64 -4.24
C GLU A 193 29.62 6.98 -3.51
N HIS A 194 29.67 7.98 -2.61
CA HIS A 194 28.48 8.52 -1.98
C HIS A 194 27.67 9.35 -2.97
N LYS A 195 26.36 9.11 -3.04
CA LYS A 195 25.46 9.76 -3.99
C LYS A 195 24.18 10.23 -3.33
N VAL A 196 23.77 11.45 -3.65
CA VAL A 196 22.49 12.01 -3.25
C VAL A 196 21.61 12.16 -4.48
N LEU A 197 20.48 11.49 -4.46
CA LEU A 197 19.46 11.57 -5.50
C LEU A 197 18.28 12.40 -5.00
N ARG A 198 17.68 13.17 -5.90
CA ARG A 198 16.51 14.00 -5.58
C ARG A 198 15.43 13.84 -6.64
N SER A 199 14.17 13.68 -6.20
CA SER A 199 13.03 13.67 -7.10
C SER A 199 12.60 15.08 -7.52
N LYS A 200 11.62 15.15 -8.41
CA LYS A 200 10.87 16.40 -8.64
C LYS A 200 9.75 16.51 -7.61
N PRO A 201 9.37 17.73 -7.19
CA PRO A 201 8.15 17.91 -6.43
C PRO A 201 6.92 17.53 -7.26
N LEU A 202 5.83 17.13 -6.61
CA LEU A 202 4.58 16.75 -7.26
C LEU A 202 3.47 17.70 -6.84
N ALA A 203 2.73 18.23 -7.81
CA ALA A 203 1.58 19.09 -7.56
C ALA A 203 0.29 18.27 -7.56
N VAL A 204 -0.60 18.55 -6.62
CA VAL A 204 -1.94 17.96 -6.49
C VAL A 204 -2.95 19.09 -6.30
N ASN A 205 -4.00 19.10 -7.10
CA ASN A 205 -5.13 19.99 -6.93
C ASN A 205 -6.18 19.34 -6.03
N ILE A 206 -6.42 19.91 -4.85
CA ILE A 206 -7.36 19.37 -3.88
C ILE A 206 -8.68 20.14 -3.98
N LEU A 207 -9.74 19.43 -4.34
CA LEU A 207 -11.08 19.98 -4.49
C LEU A 207 -11.84 19.93 -3.16
N PRO A 208 -12.67 20.95 -2.85
CA PRO A 208 -13.63 20.84 -1.77
C PRO A 208 -14.69 19.79 -2.11
N LEU A 209 -15.30 19.21 -1.09
CA LEU A 209 -16.45 18.33 -1.31
C LEU A 209 -17.65 19.18 -1.78
N PRO A 210 -18.42 18.67 -2.77
CA PRO A 210 -19.63 19.36 -3.24
C PRO A 210 -20.60 19.60 -2.07
N ASP A 211 -21.20 20.79 -2.00
CA ASP A 211 -22.19 21.09 -0.96
C ASP A 211 -23.58 20.56 -1.32
N LYS A 212 -23.87 20.46 -2.63
CA LYS A 212 -25.15 19.93 -3.11
C LYS A 212 -25.27 18.44 -2.79
N GLY A 213 -26.34 18.07 -2.07
CA GLY A 213 -26.63 16.67 -1.74
C GLY A 213 -25.93 16.15 -0.48
N LYS A 214 -25.26 17.00 0.28
CA LYS A 214 -24.75 16.61 1.62
C LYS A 214 -25.93 16.38 2.55
N PRO A 215 -26.05 15.17 3.13
CA PRO A 215 -27.05 14.93 4.17
C PRO A 215 -26.68 15.66 5.45
N GLU A 216 -27.67 15.90 6.29
CA GLU A 216 -27.45 16.37 7.67
C GLU A 216 -26.57 15.35 8.42
N GLY A 217 -25.57 15.83 9.17
CA GLY A 217 -24.64 14.96 9.88
C GLY A 217 -23.54 14.33 9.01
N PHE A 218 -23.32 14.78 7.76
CA PHE A 218 -22.26 14.29 6.91
C PHE A 218 -20.87 14.48 7.54
N ILE A 219 -20.12 13.37 7.70
CA ILE A 219 -18.86 13.30 8.45
C ILE A 219 -17.59 13.45 7.63
N ASN A 220 -17.68 13.96 6.40
CA ASN A 220 -16.55 14.17 5.49
C ASN A 220 -15.67 12.92 5.28
N THR A 221 -16.26 11.73 5.28
CA THR A 221 -15.58 10.46 5.01
C THR A 221 -15.79 10.06 3.56
N ILE A 222 -14.69 9.82 2.85
CA ILE A 222 -14.73 9.38 1.44
C ILE A 222 -14.23 7.95 1.35
N GLY A 223 -14.98 7.12 0.64
CA GLY A 223 -14.69 5.71 0.43
C GLY A 223 -15.94 4.94 0.05
N GLU A 224 -15.79 3.63 -0.07
CA GLU A 224 -16.88 2.67 -0.26
C GLU A 224 -17.11 1.96 1.06
N PHE A 225 -18.17 2.33 1.79
CA PHE A 225 -18.44 1.77 3.09
C PHE A 225 -19.81 1.09 3.15
N SER A 226 -19.87 0.05 3.95
CA SER A 226 -21.09 -0.60 4.40
C SER A 226 -21.25 -0.45 5.91
N ILE A 227 -22.47 -0.45 6.38
CA ILE A 227 -22.80 -0.38 7.81
C ILE A 227 -23.67 -1.58 8.17
N ASN A 228 -23.39 -2.18 9.31
CA ASN A 228 -24.17 -3.27 9.90
C ASN A 228 -24.38 -3.01 11.37
N GLY A 229 -25.61 -3.27 11.85
CA GLY A 229 -25.97 -3.19 13.27
C GLY A 229 -26.33 -4.56 13.81
N ASN A 230 -25.84 -4.88 15.00
CA ASN A 230 -26.20 -6.09 15.73
C ASN A 230 -26.50 -5.75 17.19
N ILE A 231 -27.55 -6.35 17.73
CA ILE A 231 -27.91 -6.27 19.14
C ILE A 231 -27.69 -7.64 19.80
N GLY A 232 -27.17 -7.64 21.02
CA GLY A 232 -26.82 -8.89 21.72
C GLY A 232 -28.06 -9.66 22.16
N LYS A 233 -28.84 -9.10 23.04
CA LYS A 233 -30.15 -9.62 23.47
C LYS A 233 -31.25 -8.67 22.98
N ASN A 234 -32.33 -9.20 22.43
CA ASN A 234 -33.49 -8.45 21.96
C ASN A 234 -34.75 -8.67 22.81
N ASP A 235 -34.69 -9.57 23.77
CA ASP A 235 -35.72 -9.78 24.78
C ASP A 235 -35.12 -9.43 26.17
N LEU A 236 -35.63 -8.37 26.79
CA LEU A 236 -35.05 -7.72 27.96
C LEU A 236 -36.13 -7.30 28.96
N GLU A 237 -35.81 -7.38 30.23
CA GLU A 237 -36.57 -6.70 31.29
C GLU A 237 -36.07 -5.26 31.48
N VAL A 238 -36.91 -4.40 32.05
CA VAL A 238 -36.52 -3.02 32.41
C VAL A 238 -35.38 -3.08 33.42
N GLY A 239 -34.24 -2.45 33.07
CA GLY A 239 -33.04 -2.44 33.88
C GLY A 239 -31.99 -3.48 33.43
N ASP A 240 -32.31 -4.42 32.55
CA ASP A 240 -31.34 -5.32 31.92
C ASP A 240 -30.34 -4.54 31.03
N THR A 241 -29.28 -5.18 30.68
CA THR A 241 -28.27 -4.59 29.76
C THR A 241 -28.14 -5.41 28.50
N THR A 242 -28.18 -4.76 27.33
CA THR A 242 -27.79 -5.34 26.06
C THR A 242 -26.72 -4.50 25.38
N THR A 243 -26.03 -5.07 24.40
CA THR A 243 -25.00 -4.36 23.65
C THR A 243 -25.43 -4.17 22.20
N LEU A 244 -25.56 -2.91 21.76
CA LEU A 244 -25.66 -2.56 20.36
C LEU A 244 -24.23 -2.42 19.79
N THR A 245 -23.90 -3.21 18.76
CA THR A 245 -22.65 -3.10 18.02
C THR A 245 -22.95 -2.62 16.62
N ILE A 246 -22.38 -1.47 16.24
CA ILE A 246 -22.43 -0.95 14.87
C ILE A 246 -21.06 -1.11 14.27
N THR A 247 -21.00 -1.80 13.13
CA THR A 247 -19.78 -2.05 12.37
C THR A 247 -19.85 -1.30 11.05
N VAL A 248 -18.84 -0.44 10.81
CA VAL A 248 -18.64 0.20 9.51
C VAL A 248 -17.42 -0.44 8.88
N SER A 249 -17.59 -1.06 7.72
CA SER A 249 -16.52 -1.76 6.98
C SER A 249 -16.43 -1.24 5.55
N GLY A 250 -15.21 -1.26 4.98
CA GLY A 250 -15.05 -0.84 3.60
C GLY A 250 -13.67 -0.39 3.20
N LYS A 251 -13.61 0.31 2.05
CA LYS A 251 -12.40 0.84 1.44
C LYS A 251 -12.32 2.35 1.69
N GLY A 252 -11.25 2.79 2.32
CA GLY A 252 -11.02 4.17 2.71
C GLY A 252 -10.42 4.28 4.10
N ASN A 253 -10.32 5.50 4.62
CA ASN A 253 -9.76 5.73 5.95
C ASN A 253 -10.80 5.42 7.04
N VAL A 254 -10.95 4.12 7.38
CA VAL A 254 -11.90 3.67 8.43
C VAL A 254 -11.58 4.27 9.80
N ARG A 255 -10.34 4.65 10.07
CA ARG A 255 -9.95 5.32 11.31
C ARG A 255 -10.68 6.63 11.50
N ARG A 256 -10.92 7.37 10.40
CA ARG A 256 -11.61 8.67 10.41
C ARG A 256 -13.13 8.57 10.44
N VAL A 257 -13.68 7.39 10.18
CA VAL A 257 -15.13 7.20 10.27
C VAL A 257 -15.57 7.55 11.69
N SER A 258 -16.50 8.47 11.81
CA SER A 258 -17.24 8.75 13.05
C SER A 258 -18.67 8.26 12.88
N PHE A 259 -19.34 8.05 13.98
CA PHE A 259 -20.72 7.62 14.00
C PHE A 259 -21.48 8.50 14.98
N LEU A 260 -22.62 9.03 14.55
CA LEU A 260 -23.49 9.78 15.42
C LEU A 260 -24.13 8.83 16.43
N LYS A 261 -24.15 9.26 17.67
CA LYS A 261 -24.78 8.50 18.74
C LYS A 261 -26.26 8.24 18.39
N PRO A 262 -26.77 6.99 18.51
CA PRO A 262 -28.17 6.71 18.26
C PRO A 262 -29.07 7.58 19.17
N ASP A 263 -30.08 8.18 18.60
CA ASP A 263 -31.06 8.95 19.41
C ASP A 263 -32.13 8.00 19.95
N LEU A 264 -31.77 7.31 21.01
CA LEU A 264 -32.63 6.35 21.73
C LEU A 264 -32.84 6.75 23.21
N LYS A 265 -32.53 8.00 23.57
CA LYS A 265 -32.49 8.47 24.96
C LYS A 265 -33.83 8.41 25.69
N GLU A 266 -34.95 8.41 24.97
CA GLU A 266 -36.27 8.28 25.56
C GLU A 266 -36.65 6.84 25.96
N LEU A 267 -35.98 5.87 25.34
CA LEU A 267 -36.25 4.45 25.52
C LEU A 267 -35.14 3.74 26.28
N PHE A 268 -33.90 4.19 26.12
CA PHE A 268 -32.70 3.54 26.67
C PHE A 268 -31.75 4.54 27.31
N LYS A 269 -31.15 4.14 28.41
CA LYS A 269 -29.92 4.75 28.90
C LYS A 269 -28.75 4.18 28.12
N ILE A 270 -27.93 5.06 27.50
CA ILE A 270 -26.89 4.66 26.53
C ILE A 270 -25.53 4.96 27.12
N TYR A 271 -24.66 3.94 27.17
CA TYR A 271 -23.28 4.05 27.59
C TYR A 271 -22.37 3.70 26.40
N PRO A 272 -21.67 4.68 25.78
CA PRO A 272 -20.77 4.43 24.69
C PRO A 272 -19.45 3.81 25.17
N ASP A 273 -18.95 2.83 24.47
CA ASP A 273 -17.59 2.32 24.61
C ASP A 273 -16.64 3.09 23.65
N GLN A 274 -15.34 2.98 23.88
CA GLN A 274 -14.35 3.54 22.97
C GLN A 274 -14.36 2.78 21.65
N PRO A 275 -14.48 3.48 20.49
CA PRO A 275 -14.47 2.84 19.19
C PRO A 275 -13.14 2.10 18.94
N LYS A 276 -13.23 0.87 18.44
CA LYS A 276 -12.09 0.08 17.99
C LYS A 276 -12.11 -0.03 16.48
N TYR A 277 -10.93 -0.16 15.86
CA TYR A 277 -10.84 -0.35 14.43
C TYR A 277 -9.73 -1.36 14.08
N ASN A 278 -9.95 -2.09 12.99
CA ASN A 278 -8.97 -2.91 12.32
C ASN A 278 -8.75 -2.34 10.92
N GLN A 279 -7.50 -2.14 10.55
CA GLN A 279 -7.13 -1.62 9.23
C GLN A 279 -6.14 -2.54 8.58
N THR A 280 -6.38 -2.84 7.31
CA THR A 280 -5.52 -3.68 6.48
C THR A 280 -5.21 -2.94 5.18
N VAL A 281 -4.16 -3.39 4.50
CA VAL A 281 -3.79 -2.87 3.19
C VAL A 281 -3.95 -4.01 2.17
N SER A 282 -4.84 -3.81 1.21
CA SER A 282 -5.03 -4.72 0.08
C SER A 282 -4.55 -4.04 -1.21
N GLY A 283 -3.46 -4.56 -1.77
CA GLY A 283 -2.78 -3.88 -2.87
C GLY A 283 -2.18 -2.55 -2.41
N ASN A 284 -2.70 -1.44 -2.95
CA ASN A 284 -2.35 -0.08 -2.53
C ASN A 284 -3.57 0.65 -1.94
N GLN A 285 -4.57 -0.07 -1.48
CA GLN A 285 -5.80 0.49 -0.94
C GLN A 285 -5.94 0.13 0.53
N ILE A 286 -6.30 1.12 1.34
CA ILE A 286 -6.64 0.91 2.75
C ILE A 286 -8.06 0.39 2.81
N THR A 287 -8.24 -0.71 3.53
CA THR A 287 -9.53 -1.33 3.85
C THR A 287 -9.57 -1.57 5.35
N GLY A 288 -10.76 -1.70 5.89
CA GLY A 288 -10.87 -2.04 7.31
C GLY A 288 -12.28 -1.99 7.84
N GLU A 289 -12.35 -2.10 9.16
CA GLU A 289 -13.59 -2.11 9.92
C GLU A 289 -13.45 -1.21 11.16
N LYS A 290 -14.49 -0.51 11.49
CA LYS A 290 -14.59 0.25 12.75
C LYS A 290 -15.85 -0.16 13.50
N PHE A 291 -15.67 -0.42 14.77
CA PHE A 291 -16.70 -0.92 15.68
C PHE A 291 -17.07 0.15 16.68
N PHE A 292 -18.36 0.43 16.76
CA PHE A 292 -18.96 1.30 17.76
C PHE A 292 -19.87 0.45 18.63
N LYS A 293 -19.58 0.39 19.93
CA LYS A 293 -20.34 -0.39 20.89
C LYS A 293 -21.05 0.54 21.90
N TYR A 294 -22.29 0.21 22.17
CA TYR A 294 -23.12 0.92 23.11
C TYR A 294 -23.81 -0.07 24.05
N ALA A 295 -23.60 0.04 25.35
CA ALA A 295 -24.42 -0.66 26.28
C ALA A 295 -25.76 0.10 26.41
N LEU A 296 -26.86 -0.62 26.23
CA LEU A 296 -28.24 -0.09 26.28
C LEU A 296 -28.96 -0.69 27.48
N VAL A 297 -29.61 0.17 28.28
CA VAL A 297 -30.45 -0.23 29.40
C VAL A 297 -31.85 0.32 29.16
N PRO A 298 -32.88 -0.55 28.98
CA PRO A 298 -34.25 -0.09 28.77
C PRO A 298 -34.77 0.68 30.00
N LEU A 299 -35.42 1.80 29.73
CA LEU A 299 -36.03 2.65 30.76
C LEU A 299 -37.51 2.33 30.99
N LYS A 300 -38.17 1.71 30.01
CA LYS A 300 -39.59 1.36 30.04
C LYS A 300 -39.86 0.11 29.20
N SER A 301 -40.93 -0.59 29.49
CA SER A 301 -41.41 -1.70 28.66
C SER A 301 -41.98 -1.19 27.34
N GLY A 302 -41.83 -1.98 26.28
CA GLY A 302 -42.32 -1.70 24.93
C GLY A 302 -41.73 -2.69 23.92
N THR A 303 -42.26 -2.70 22.71
CA THR A 303 -41.80 -3.51 21.56
C THR A 303 -41.35 -2.59 20.43
#